data_f5f17b73affa244d0b630c7aff7c710d
#
_entry.id   f5f17b73affa244d0b630c7aff7c710d
#
_cell.length_a   1.000
_cell.length_b   1.000
_cell.length_c   1.000
_cell.angle_alpha   90.00
_cell.angle_beta   90.00
_cell.angle_gamma   90.00
#
_symmetry.space_group_name_H-M   'P 1'
#
loop_
_entity.id
_entity.type
_entity.pdbx_description
1 polymer ?
#
loop_
_entity_poly.entity_id
_entity_poly.type
_entity_poly.pdbx_seq_one_letter_code
_entity_poly.pdbx_strand_id
1 'polypeptide(L)'
;MDERPDGRSTEGDRRRTERIKDFAYEKTPKKLKNATDLQVRFRTGFVYVALSVVCILASEWTTVAFLVATAGITAGEFYYMLRSDAKLPNEMLGIIAAMLYPLSVFFLGLDGAVYVSLALLLALIVWYVFWTRARVPDVGVSFFGAAYCGMLLSGLVVIRTALPQPWGGILALGVFLSVWANDSFAYLVGSKFGKHKLAPRTSPKKSWEGFIAGLAGSAVFWCLLTLIPGVIMSIPQALVFGLISGLMGVLGDLAESRIKRNSGFKDSGTIMPGHGGLLDRCDSLFLVAVTSAILLVGGGCIPY
;
A
#
# COMPACT_ATOMS: atom_id res chain seq x y z
N MET A 1 24.35 -32.12 18.89
CA MET A 1 25.28 -31.46 17.95
C MET A 1 25.23 -32.28 16.67
N ASP A 2 24.45 -31.78 15.71
CA ASP A 2 24.49 -32.35 14.36
C ASP A 2 24.05 -31.21 13.40
N GLU A 3 24.96 -30.27 13.20
CA GLU A 3 24.83 -29.23 12.18
C GLU A 3 25.43 -29.75 10.88
N ARG A 4 24.59 -29.96 9.86
CA ARG A 4 25.10 -30.18 8.51
C ARG A 4 25.44 -28.84 7.85
N PRO A 5 26.58 -28.72 7.16
CA PRO A 5 27.08 -27.42 6.64
C PRO A 5 26.46 -26.95 5.32
N ASP A 6 25.36 -27.53 4.84
CA ASP A 6 24.83 -27.27 3.48
C ASP A 6 23.52 -26.47 3.42
N GLY A 7 23.05 -25.88 4.50
CA GLY A 7 21.91 -24.94 4.49
C GLY A 7 20.57 -25.52 4.01
N ARG A 8 20.43 -26.86 3.89
CA ARG A 8 19.18 -27.51 3.47
C ARG A 8 18.26 -27.72 4.66
N SER A 9 17.05 -27.17 4.58
CA SER A 9 16.00 -27.38 5.59
C SER A 9 15.76 -28.88 5.81
N THR A 10 15.71 -29.31 7.08
CA THR A 10 15.42 -30.69 7.44
C THR A 10 14.01 -31.08 6.99
N GLU A 11 13.78 -32.37 6.76
CA GLU A 11 12.46 -32.90 6.38
C GLU A 11 11.37 -32.54 7.40
N GLY A 12 11.75 -32.38 8.68
CA GLY A 12 10.89 -31.90 9.74
C GLY A 12 10.44 -30.44 9.55
N ASP A 13 11.32 -29.56 9.07
CA ASP A 13 11.02 -28.16 8.75
C ASP A 13 10.10 -28.05 7.53
N ARG A 14 10.29 -28.91 6.53
CA ARG A 14 9.40 -28.97 5.35
C ARG A 14 8.00 -29.42 5.74
N ARG A 15 7.86 -30.48 6.54
CA ARG A 15 6.56 -30.99 7.04
C ARG A 15 5.86 -29.95 7.95
N ARG A 16 6.61 -29.18 8.74
CA ARG A 16 6.07 -28.10 9.56
C ARG A 16 5.58 -26.93 8.73
N THR A 17 6.33 -26.55 7.70
CA THR A 17 5.97 -25.51 6.74
C THR A 17 4.76 -25.91 5.90
N GLU A 18 4.66 -27.17 5.49
CA GLU A 18 3.51 -27.72 4.78
C GLU A 18 2.26 -27.76 5.67
N ARG A 19 2.36 -28.20 6.92
CA ARG A 19 1.23 -28.15 7.88
C ARG A 19 0.74 -26.73 8.15
N ILE A 20 1.64 -25.74 8.21
CA ILE A 20 1.27 -24.34 8.40
C ILE A 20 0.59 -23.80 7.12
N LYS A 21 1.06 -24.20 5.94
CA LYS A 21 0.43 -23.86 4.66
C LYS A 21 -0.96 -24.49 4.54
N ASP A 22 -1.12 -25.74 4.90
CA ASP A 22 -2.39 -26.45 4.87
C ASP A 22 -3.40 -25.86 5.87
N PHE A 23 -2.95 -25.50 7.07
CA PHE A 23 -3.78 -24.87 8.09
C PHE A 23 -4.22 -23.46 7.69
N ALA A 24 -3.33 -22.69 7.06
CA ALA A 24 -3.66 -21.37 6.50
C ALA A 24 -4.60 -21.48 5.28
N TYR A 25 -4.43 -22.52 4.46
CA TYR A 25 -5.27 -22.81 3.31
C TYR A 25 -6.68 -23.30 3.71
N GLU A 26 -6.78 -24.05 4.81
CA GLU A 26 -8.06 -24.60 5.34
C GLU A 26 -8.91 -23.53 6.02
N LYS A 27 -8.29 -22.47 6.59
CA LYS A 27 -8.98 -21.31 7.15
C LYS A 27 -9.42 -20.28 6.12
N THR A 28 -9.01 -20.41 4.85
CA THR A 28 -9.53 -19.55 3.78
C THR A 28 -10.98 -19.94 3.49
N PRO A 29 -11.98 -19.05 3.66
CA PRO A 29 -13.37 -19.40 3.43
C PRO A 29 -13.55 -20.02 2.05
N LYS A 30 -14.15 -21.22 1.99
CA LYS A 30 -14.49 -21.87 0.72
C LYS A 30 -15.26 -20.88 -0.15
N LYS A 31 -14.86 -20.72 -1.40
CA LYS A 31 -15.51 -19.86 -2.40
C LYS A 31 -17.02 -19.91 -2.24
N LEU A 32 -17.61 -18.80 -1.88
CA LEU A 32 -19.06 -18.57 -2.02
C LEU A 32 -19.41 -18.65 -3.52
N LYS A 33 -20.04 -19.71 -3.93
CA LYS A 33 -20.29 -20.09 -5.32
C LYS A 33 -21.59 -19.52 -5.92
N ASN A 34 -22.13 -18.39 -5.45
CA ASN A 34 -23.44 -17.90 -5.88
C ASN A 34 -23.45 -16.41 -6.24
N ALA A 35 -24.48 -15.95 -6.91
CA ALA A 35 -24.76 -14.54 -7.25
C ALA A 35 -24.62 -13.57 -6.07
N THR A 36 -24.85 -14.05 -4.84
CA THR A 36 -24.57 -13.39 -3.57
C THR A 36 -23.11 -12.94 -3.43
N ASP A 37 -22.14 -13.65 -3.99
CA ASP A 37 -20.72 -13.30 -3.87
C ASP A 37 -20.37 -12.03 -4.68
N LEU A 38 -20.97 -11.87 -5.86
CA LEU A 38 -20.81 -10.66 -6.67
C LEU A 38 -21.45 -9.43 -6.00
N GLN A 39 -22.62 -9.59 -5.41
CA GLN A 39 -23.30 -8.53 -4.68
C GLN A 39 -22.52 -8.09 -3.43
N VAL A 40 -21.99 -9.06 -2.67
CA VAL A 40 -21.14 -8.76 -1.51
C VAL A 40 -19.89 -8.00 -1.92
N ARG A 41 -19.23 -8.42 -3.00
CA ARG A 41 -18.07 -7.70 -3.55
C ARG A 41 -18.44 -6.28 -3.96
N PHE A 42 -19.47 -6.11 -4.76
CA PHE A 42 -19.88 -4.78 -5.20
C PHE A 42 -20.20 -3.87 -4.01
N ARG A 43 -20.94 -4.38 -3.02
CA ARG A 43 -21.31 -3.61 -1.82
C ARG A 43 -20.10 -3.18 -0.99
N THR A 44 -19.18 -4.08 -0.70
CA THR A 44 -17.98 -3.75 0.10
C THR A 44 -17.04 -2.80 -0.63
N GLY A 45 -16.84 -3.00 -1.94
CA GLY A 45 -16.06 -2.06 -2.76
C GLY A 45 -16.70 -0.68 -2.81
N PHE A 46 -18.02 -0.61 -3.03
CA PHE A 46 -18.75 0.66 -3.03
C PHE A 46 -18.67 1.40 -1.70
N VAL A 47 -18.83 0.69 -0.56
CA VAL A 47 -18.70 1.29 0.78
C VAL A 47 -17.31 1.86 0.99
N TYR A 48 -16.25 1.12 0.62
CA TYR A 48 -14.88 1.59 0.74
C TYR A 48 -14.63 2.85 -0.11
N VAL A 49 -15.06 2.85 -1.37
CA VAL A 49 -14.95 3.99 -2.27
C VAL A 49 -15.70 5.21 -1.73
N ALA A 50 -16.97 5.02 -1.34
CA ALA A 50 -17.80 6.09 -0.80
C ALA A 50 -17.20 6.69 0.48
N LEU A 51 -16.73 5.83 1.39
CA LEU A 51 -16.07 6.25 2.62
C LEU A 51 -14.79 7.05 2.33
N SER A 52 -13.94 6.57 1.41
CA SER A 52 -12.72 7.26 1.00
C SER A 52 -13.02 8.64 0.43
N VAL A 53 -13.98 8.74 -0.49
CA VAL A 53 -14.37 10.02 -1.11
C VAL A 53 -14.91 11.00 -0.06
N VAL A 54 -15.82 10.54 0.79
CA VAL A 54 -16.40 11.38 1.84
C VAL A 54 -15.33 11.86 2.82
N CYS A 55 -14.47 10.96 3.30
CA CYS A 55 -13.42 11.34 4.26
C CYS A 55 -12.40 12.32 3.67
N ILE A 56 -12.03 12.17 2.38
CA ILE A 56 -11.05 13.03 1.73
C ILE A 56 -11.64 14.42 1.43
N LEU A 57 -12.91 14.50 1.03
CA LEU A 57 -13.53 15.77 0.66
C LEU A 57 -14.07 16.56 1.86
N ALA A 58 -14.54 15.89 2.91
CA ALA A 58 -15.23 16.55 4.01
C ALA A 58 -14.33 17.50 4.80
N SER A 59 -13.16 17.07 5.25
CA SER A 59 -12.20 17.89 5.96
C SER A 59 -10.81 17.27 6.00
N GLU A 60 -9.80 18.06 6.41
CA GLU A 60 -8.46 17.55 6.67
C GLU A 60 -8.45 16.52 7.82
N TRP A 61 -9.19 16.79 8.87
CA TRP A 61 -9.31 15.92 10.04
C TRP A 61 -9.91 14.56 9.68
N THR A 62 -10.96 14.53 8.85
CA THR A 62 -11.55 13.26 8.40
C THR A 62 -10.62 12.50 7.48
N THR A 63 -9.86 13.21 6.63
CA THR A 63 -8.82 12.60 5.79
C THR A 63 -7.75 11.96 6.66
N VAL A 64 -7.20 12.69 7.64
CA VAL A 64 -6.14 12.17 8.52
C VAL A 64 -6.66 10.99 9.33
N ALA A 65 -7.86 11.08 9.92
CA ALA A 65 -8.45 9.97 10.66
C ALA A 65 -8.62 8.71 9.78
N PHE A 66 -9.07 8.88 8.54
CA PHE A 66 -9.18 7.80 7.56
C PHE A 66 -7.81 7.18 7.23
N LEU A 67 -6.78 8.00 7.01
CA LEU A 67 -5.44 7.52 6.70
C LEU A 67 -4.77 6.85 7.90
N VAL A 68 -4.98 7.36 9.13
CA VAL A 68 -4.52 6.73 10.38
C VAL A 68 -5.15 5.34 10.54
N ALA A 69 -6.46 5.23 10.36
CA ALA A 69 -7.16 3.94 10.45
C ALA A 69 -6.67 2.97 9.35
N THR A 70 -6.52 3.46 8.12
CA THR A 70 -6.00 2.67 6.99
C THR A 70 -4.58 2.17 7.28
N ALA A 71 -3.69 3.04 7.76
CA ALA A 71 -2.31 2.68 8.09
C ALA A 71 -2.25 1.62 9.20
N GLY A 72 -3.08 1.75 10.25
CA GLY A 72 -3.14 0.77 11.33
C GLY A 72 -3.64 -0.60 10.88
N ILE A 73 -4.71 -0.64 10.10
CA ILE A 73 -5.30 -1.88 9.59
C ILE A 73 -4.32 -2.57 8.63
N THR A 74 -3.76 -1.84 7.66
CA THR A 74 -2.84 -2.41 6.66
C THR A 74 -1.53 -2.87 7.28
N ALA A 75 -1.01 -2.17 8.30
CA ALA A 75 0.13 -2.62 9.08
C ALA A 75 -0.19 -3.91 9.85
N GLY A 76 -1.38 -4.02 10.44
CA GLY A 76 -1.82 -5.25 11.09
C GLY A 76 -1.87 -6.44 10.13
N GLU A 77 -2.43 -6.28 8.93
CA GLU A 77 -2.44 -7.32 7.88
C GLU A 77 -1.02 -7.67 7.42
N PHE A 78 -0.17 -6.66 7.25
CA PHE A 78 1.23 -6.86 6.86
C PHE A 78 1.98 -7.72 7.90
N TYR A 79 1.90 -7.38 9.18
CA TYR A 79 2.58 -8.14 10.23
C TYR A 79 1.98 -9.53 10.42
N TYR A 80 0.66 -9.68 10.30
CA TYR A 80 0.01 -10.98 10.33
C TYR A 80 0.57 -11.94 9.26
N MET A 81 0.75 -11.47 8.04
CA MET A 81 1.35 -12.29 6.97
C MET A 81 2.79 -12.68 7.27
N LEU A 82 3.60 -11.76 7.79
CA LEU A 82 5.02 -12.00 8.02
C LEU A 82 5.30 -12.82 9.27
N ARG A 83 4.45 -12.76 10.28
CA ARG A 83 4.52 -13.61 11.46
C ARG A 83 4.44 -15.11 11.12
N SER A 84 3.69 -15.46 10.08
CA SER A 84 3.55 -16.85 9.64
C SER A 84 4.82 -17.42 8.97
N ASP A 85 5.77 -16.57 8.58
CA ASP A 85 7.05 -16.93 7.93
C ASP A 85 8.21 -17.06 8.95
N ALA A 86 7.91 -17.47 10.19
CA ALA A 86 8.86 -17.63 11.29
C ALA A 86 9.68 -16.37 11.68
N LYS A 87 9.15 -15.19 11.37
CA LYS A 87 9.64 -13.90 11.86
C LYS A 87 8.86 -13.49 13.10
N LEU A 88 9.51 -12.76 14.01
CA LEU A 88 8.90 -12.25 15.23
C LEU A 88 8.98 -10.71 15.26
N PRO A 89 8.33 -10.01 14.31
CA PRO A 89 8.34 -8.55 14.32
C PRO A 89 7.65 -8.01 15.58
N ASN A 90 8.05 -6.84 16.02
CA ASN A 90 7.29 -6.12 17.04
C ASN A 90 6.07 -5.44 16.38
N GLU A 91 4.98 -6.21 16.27
CA GLU A 91 3.74 -5.78 15.60
C GLU A 91 3.15 -4.54 16.28
N MET A 92 3.17 -4.49 17.61
CA MET A 92 2.58 -3.39 18.37
C MET A 92 3.28 -2.05 18.09
N LEU A 93 4.62 -2.03 18.21
CA LEU A 93 5.38 -0.81 17.90
C LEU A 93 5.22 -0.41 16.44
N GLY A 94 5.21 -1.40 15.53
CA GLY A 94 5.05 -1.16 14.11
C GLY A 94 3.67 -0.59 13.75
N ILE A 95 2.58 -1.12 14.29
CA ILE A 95 1.21 -0.62 14.05
C ILE A 95 1.04 0.80 14.62
N ILE A 96 1.51 1.02 15.86
CA ILE A 96 1.44 2.35 16.49
C ILE A 96 2.22 3.36 15.64
N ALA A 97 3.43 3.04 15.21
CA ALA A 97 4.22 3.93 14.37
C ALA A 97 3.56 4.17 13.00
N ALA A 98 2.97 3.14 12.37
CA ALA A 98 2.23 3.29 11.13
C ALA A 98 1.08 4.31 11.27
N MET A 99 0.35 4.27 12.38
CA MET A 99 -0.73 5.22 12.68
C MET A 99 -0.20 6.63 12.99
N LEU A 100 0.97 6.71 13.65
CA LEU A 100 1.58 7.99 14.01
C LEU A 100 2.14 8.75 12.80
N TYR A 101 2.55 8.08 11.71
CA TYR A 101 3.09 8.76 10.52
C TYR A 101 2.12 9.78 9.92
N PRO A 102 0.90 9.44 9.49
CA PRO A 102 -0.01 10.41 8.93
C PRO A 102 -0.45 11.47 9.96
N LEU A 103 -0.55 11.10 11.23
CA LEU A 103 -0.89 12.03 12.30
C LEU A 103 0.24 13.04 12.54
N SER A 104 1.49 12.61 12.62
CA SER A 104 2.64 13.50 12.85
C SER A 104 2.91 14.41 11.64
N VAL A 105 2.74 13.89 10.42
CA VAL A 105 2.88 14.70 9.21
C VAL A 105 1.80 15.80 9.15
N PHE A 106 0.62 15.53 9.64
CA PHE A 106 -0.44 16.54 9.71
C PHE A 106 -0.08 17.73 10.62
N PHE A 107 0.54 17.45 11.79
CA PHE A 107 0.86 18.52 12.76
C PHE A 107 2.25 19.16 12.55
N LEU A 108 3.21 18.41 12.04
CA LEU A 108 4.62 18.77 12.00
C LEU A 108 5.21 18.78 10.58
N GLY A 109 4.40 18.57 9.56
CA GLY A 109 4.89 18.41 8.19
C GLY A 109 5.81 17.19 8.04
N LEU A 110 6.73 17.24 7.10
CA LEU A 110 7.66 16.13 6.82
C LEU A 110 8.59 15.82 8.01
N ASP A 111 8.88 16.80 8.87
CA ASP A 111 9.66 16.58 10.09
C ASP A 111 8.99 15.56 11.02
N GLY A 112 7.66 15.54 11.04
CA GLY A 112 6.90 14.54 11.78
C GLY A 112 7.23 13.11 11.36
N ALA A 113 7.38 12.84 10.07
CA ALA A 113 7.79 11.53 9.60
C ALA A 113 9.20 11.16 10.05
N VAL A 114 10.12 12.14 10.06
CA VAL A 114 11.49 11.93 10.57
C VAL A 114 11.46 11.59 12.06
N TYR A 115 10.73 12.35 12.87
CA TYR A 115 10.63 12.10 14.32
C TYR A 115 10.03 10.73 14.65
N VAL A 116 8.96 10.34 13.95
CA VAL A 116 8.36 8.99 14.12
C VAL A 116 9.36 7.90 13.73
N SER A 117 10.11 8.09 12.62
CA SER A 117 11.11 7.13 12.18
C SER A 117 12.24 6.95 13.19
N LEU A 118 12.77 8.05 13.75
CA LEU A 118 13.81 8.02 14.77
C LEU A 118 13.30 7.42 16.08
N ALA A 119 12.10 7.79 16.52
CA ALA A 119 11.50 7.25 17.73
C ALA A 119 11.23 5.74 17.59
N LEU A 120 10.71 5.30 16.44
CA LEU A 120 10.50 3.88 16.15
C LEU A 120 11.82 3.12 16.15
N LEU A 121 12.87 3.65 15.51
CA LEU A 121 14.18 3.00 15.46
C LEU A 121 14.76 2.85 16.86
N LEU A 122 14.70 3.90 17.69
CA LEU A 122 15.15 3.85 19.09
C LEU A 122 14.35 2.81 19.89
N ALA A 123 13.02 2.81 19.78
CA ALA A 123 12.16 1.86 20.48
C ALA A 123 12.44 0.41 20.05
N LEU A 124 12.69 0.18 18.76
CA LEU A 124 13.04 -1.15 18.24
C LEU A 124 14.43 -1.61 18.70
N ILE A 125 15.42 -0.70 18.79
CA ILE A 125 16.74 -1.02 19.35
C ILE A 125 16.61 -1.41 20.84
N VAL A 126 15.88 -0.63 21.62
CA VAL A 126 15.61 -0.95 23.04
C VAL A 126 14.93 -2.30 23.16
N TRP A 127 13.86 -2.52 22.38
CA TRP A 127 13.18 -3.82 22.35
C TRP A 127 14.14 -4.96 21.98
N TYR A 128 14.99 -4.79 20.98
CA TYR A 128 15.96 -5.79 20.53
C TYR A 128 16.97 -6.16 21.63
N VAL A 129 17.44 -5.18 22.39
CA VAL A 129 18.38 -5.40 23.50
C VAL A 129 17.74 -6.22 24.63
N PHE A 130 16.50 -5.91 25.00
CA PHE A 130 15.82 -6.58 26.12
C PHE A 130 15.12 -7.88 25.74
N TRP A 131 14.79 -8.08 24.45
CA TRP A 131 14.11 -9.26 23.97
C TRP A 131 15.06 -10.21 23.25
N THR A 132 15.69 -11.11 24.02
CA THR A 132 16.77 -12.02 23.53
C THR A 132 16.39 -12.95 22.38
N ARG A 133 15.09 -13.13 22.10
CA ARG A 133 14.59 -13.94 20.97
C ARG A 133 14.51 -13.15 19.68
N ALA A 134 14.56 -11.83 19.72
CA ALA A 134 14.51 -10.98 18.54
C ALA A 134 15.83 -11.09 17.76
N ARG A 135 15.70 -11.04 16.42
CA ARG A 135 16.82 -11.02 15.49
C ARG A 135 16.83 -9.71 14.71
N VAL A 136 17.98 -9.34 14.15
CA VAL A 136 18.09 -8.13 13.32
C VAL A 136 17.05 -8.07 12.17
N PRO A 137 16.74 -9.20 11.47
CA PRO A 137 15.66 -9.18 10.48
C PRO A 137 14.28 -8.82 11.07
N ASP A 138 13.99 -9.16 12.33
CA ASP A 138 12.72 -8.83 12.98
C ASP A 138 12.58 -7.33 13.21
N VAL A 139 13.70 -6.66 13.59
CA VAL A 139 13.78 -5.19 13.67
C VAL A 139 13.54 -4.57 12.31
N GLY A 140 14.22 -5.09 11.27
CA GLY A 140 14.06 -4.61 9.89
C GLY A 140 12.63 -4.74 9.38
N VAL A 141 11.98 -5.88 9.64
CA VAL A 141 10.58 -6.10 9.24
C VAL A 141 9.62 -5.20 10.01
N SER A 142 9.87 -4.98 11.32
CA SER A 142 9.04 -4.08 12.14
C SER A 142 9.11 -2.65 11.63
N PHE A 143 10.31 -2.16 11.29
CA PHE A 143 10.50 -0.83 10.74
C PHE A 143 9.92 -0.71 9.33
N PHE A 144 10.20 -1.68 8.45
CA PHE A 144 9.71 -1.68 7.07
C PHE A 144 8.18 -1.68 7.00
N GLY A 145 7.50 -2.49 7.81
CA GLY A 145 6.03 -2.55 7.81
C GLY A 145 5.40 -1.22 8.24
N ALA A 146 5.94 -0.58 9.27
CA ALA A 146 5.46 0.73 9.71
C ALA A 146 5.69 1.81 8.64
N ALA A 147 6.87 1.84 8.03
CA ALA A 147 7.20 2.80 6.99
C ALA A 147 6.36 2.54 5.72
N TYR A 148 6.23 1.29 5.30
CA TYR A 148 5.46 0.91 4.11
C TYR A 148 3.98 1.28 4.23
N CYS A 149 3.33 0.94 5.35
CA CYS A 149 1.90 1.17 5.53
C CYS A 149 1.56 2.60 6.00
N GLY A 150 2.44 3.26 6.77
CA GLY A 150 2.18 4.56 7.37
C GLY A 150 2.92 5.72 6.70
N MET A 151 4.25 5.65 6.63
CA MET A 151 5.06 6.77 6.11
C MET A 151 4.76 7.05 4.64
N LEU A 152 4.68 6.01 3.79
CA LEU A 152 4.37 6.20 2.37
C LEU A 152 2.98 6.79 2.17
N LEU A 153 1.99 6.33 2.95
CA LEU A 153 0.62 6.83 2.88
C LEU A 153 0.50 8.30 3.33
N SER A 154 1.41 8.77 4.19
CA SER A 154 1.44 10.16 4.68
C SER A 154 1.66 11.18 3.57
N GLY A 155 2.15 10.79 2.39
CA GLY A 155 2.20 11.64 1.21
C GLY A 155 0.84 12.24 0.84
N LEU A 156 -0.27 11.51 1.08
CA LEU A 156 -1.62 12.06 0.87
C LEU A 156 -1.98 13.16 1.87
N VAL A 157 -1.43 13.13 3.10
CA VAL A 157 -1.63 14.21 4.06
C VAL A 157 -0.97 15.49 3.53
N VAL A 158 0.27 15.39 3.06
CA VAL A 158 0.99 16.53 2.46
C VAL A 158 0.19 17.14 1.32
N ILE A 159 -0.30 16.32 0.38
CA ILE A 159 -1.10 16.79 -0.76
C ILE A 159 -2.42 17.42 -0.30
N ARG A 160 -3.06 16.82 0.71
CA ARG A 160 -4.35 17.26 1.22
C ARG A 160 -4.28 18.64 1.89
N THR A 161 -3.20 18.89 2.63
CA THR A 161 -3.01 20.13 3.40
C THR A 161 -2.33 21.25 2.62
N ALA A 162 -1.80 20.96 1.43
CA ALA A 162 -1.08 21.94 0.61
C ALA A 162 -1.97 23.06 0.06
N LEU A 163 -3.25 22.81 -0.16
CA LEU A 163 -4.19 23.78 -0.71
C LEU A 163 -5.39 23.97 0.22
N PRO A 164 -5.97 25.19 0.26
CA PRO A 164 -7.17 25.45 1.07
C PRO A 164 -8.36 24.64 0.58
N GLN A 165 -9.32 24.42 1.47
CA GLN A 165 -10.59 23.76 1.15
C GLN A 165 -11.35 24.54 0.07
N PRO A 166 -11.96 23.89 -0.93
CA PRO A 166 -12.05 22.43 -1.13
C PRO A 166 -10.89 21.83 -1.96
N TRP A 167 -9.97 22.66 -2.45
CA TRP A 167 -9.00 22.28 -3.50
C TRP A 167 -7.99 21.23 -3.05
N GLY A 168 -7.51 21.28 -1.79
CA GLY A 168 -6.64 20.25 -1.24
C GLY A 168 -7.31 18.87 -1.22
N GLY A 169 -8.61 18.83 -0.87
CA GLY A 169 -9.40 17.59 -0.94
C GLY A 169 -9.57 17.06 -2.36
N ILE A 170 -9.86 17.96 -3.31
CA ILE A 170 -10.02 17.60 -4.72
C ILE A 170 -8.69 17.10 -5.31
N LEU A 171 -7.56 17.73 -4.96
CA LEU A 171 -6.24 17.31 -5.40
C LEU A 171 -5.87 15.92 -4.83
N ALA A 172 -6.04 15.71 -3.53
CA ALA A 172 -5.77 14.42 -2.90
C ALA A 172 -6.66 13.31 -3.48
N LEU A 173 -7.95 13.59 -3.68
CA LEU A 173 -8.87 12.66 -4.36
C LEU A 173 -8.45 12.42 -5.80
N GLY A 174 -7.99 13.44 -6.52
CA GLY A 174 -7.49 13.32 -7.88
C GLY A 174 -6.29 12.39 -7.97
N VAL A 175 -5.31 12.52 -7.07
CA VAL A 175 -4.18 11.57 -6.99
C VAL A 175 -4.68 10.16 -6.69
N PHE A 176 -5.62 10.00 -5.77
CA PHE A 176 -6.22 8.70 -5.46
C PHE A 176 -6.94 8.09 -6.70
N LEU A 177 -7.70 8.90 -7.42
CA LEU A 177 -8.40 8.47 -8.64
C LEU A 177 -7.43 8.15 -9.79
N SER A 178 -6.24 8.77 -9.83
CA SER A 178 -5.24 8.44 -10.85
C SER A 178 -4.74 6.99 -10.74
N VAL A 179 -4.70 6.43 -9.52
CA VAL A 179 -4.40 5.00 -9.29
C VAL A 179 -5.49 4.13 -9.92
N TRP A 180 -6.75 4.45 -9.67
CA TRP A 180 -7.86 3.69 -10.26
C TRP A 180 -7.93 3.82 -11.77
N ALA A 181 -7.59 4.99 -12.32
CA ALA A 181 -7.49 5.17 -13.76
C ALA A 181 -6.40 4.24 -14.34
N ASN A 182 -5.20 4.24 -13.73
CA ASN A 182 -4.10 3.35 -14.13
C ASN A 182 -4.55 1.88 -14.14
N ASP A 183 -5.16 1.39 -13.06
CA ASP A 183 -5.58 0.01 -12.94
C ASP A 183 -6.72 -0.35 -13.91
N SER A 184 -7.67 0.58 -14.08
CA SER A 184 -8.81 0.38 -15.00
C SER A 184 -8.35 0.29 -16.44
N PHE A 185 -7.51 1.21 -16.90
CA PHE A 185 -6.96 1.16 -18.27
C PHE A 185 -6.05 -0.06 -18.47
N ALA A 186 -5.22 -0.38 -17.49
CA ALA A 186 -4.40 -1.58 -17.53
C ALA A 186 -5.25 -2.86 -17.65
N TYR A 187 -6.34 -2.95 -16.89
CA TYR A 187 -7.26 -4.08 -16.96
C TYR A 187 -8.02 -4.13 -18.28
N LEU A 188 -8.60 -3.02 -18.75
CA LEU A 188 -9.40 -2.97 -19.97
C LEU A 188 -8.59 -3.37 -21.22
N VAL A 189 -7.39 -2.84 -21.36
CA VAL A 189 -6.52 -3.17 -22.50
C VAL A 189 -5.84 -4.51 -22.31
N GLY A 190 -5.30 -4.76 -21.12
CA GLY A 190 -4.58 -6.00 -20.80
C GLY A 190 -5.45 -7.25 -20.89
N SER A 191 -6.75 -7.16 -20.55
CA SER A 191 -7.68 -8.28 -20.66
C SER A 191 -8.06 -8.62 -22.11
N LYS A 192 -8.09 -7.62 -23.00
CA LYS A 192 -8.49 -7.78 -24.41
C LYS A 192 -7.29 -8.02 -25.33
N PHE A 193 -6.19 -7.32 -25.11
CA PHE A 193 -5.06 -7.26 -26.03
C PHE A 193 -3.75 -7.80 -25.42
N GLY A 194 -3.73 -8.19 -24.13
CA GLY A 194 -2.54 -8.61 -23.42
C GLY A 194 -1.98 -9.95 -23.91
N LYS A 195 -0.89 -9.90 -24.66
CA LYS A 195 -0.17 -11.06 -25.20
C LYS A 195 1.11 -11.34 -24.42
N HIS A 196 1.86 -10.30 -24.03
CA HIS A 196 3.15 -10.42 -23.41
C HIS A 196 3.04 -10.25 -21.88
N LYS A 197 3.47 -11.25 -21.10
CA LYS A 197 3.38 -11.21 -19.64
C LYS A 197 4.41 -10.27 -19.03
N LEU A 198 3.97 -9.35 -18.14
CA LEU A 198 4.84 -8.40 -17.46
C LEU A 198 5.62 -9.06 -16.32
N ALA A 199 4.96 -9.82 -15.45
CA ALA A 199 5.55 -10.42 -14.27
C ALA A 199 5.03 -11.85 -14.03
N PRO A 200 5.47 -12.86 -14.82
CA PRO A 200 4.90 -14.21 -14.81
C PRO A 200 4.92 -14.90 -13.45
N ARG A 201 5.97 -14.66 -12.65
CA ARG A 201 6.16 -15.32 -11.34
C ARG A 201 5.36 -14.67 -10.22
N THR A 202 5.17 -13.36 -10.25
CA THR A 202 4.56 -12.58 -9.16
C THR A 202 3.09 -12.31 -9.44
N SER A 203 2.76 -11.85 -10.65
CA SER A 203 1.41 -11.52 -11.10
C SER A 203 1.19 -11.98 -12.56
N PRO A 204 0.80 -13.25 -12.78
CA PRO A 204 0.71 -13.86 -14.11
C PRO A 204 -0.40 -13.27 -15.00
N LYS A 205 -1.29 -12.45 -14.44
CA LYS A 205 -2.37 -11.79 -15.19
C LYS A 205 -1.95 -10.46 -15.82
N LYS A 206 -0.89 -9.79 -15.31
CA LYS A 206 -0.40 -8.52 -15.84
C LYS A 206 0.31 -8.71 -17.18
N SER A 207 0.05 -7.78 -18.13
CA SER A 207 0.66 -7.77 -19.47
C SER A 207 1.33 -6.42 -19.75
N TRP A 208 2.31 -6.40 -20.66
CA TRP A 208 2.98 -5.19 -21.12
C TRP A 208 2.03 -4.22 -21.79
N GLU A 209 1.09 -4.71 -22.60
CA GLU A 209 0.08 -3.91 -23.28
C GLU A 209 -0.83 -3.20 -22.26
N GLY A 210 -1.25 -3.94 -21.22
CA GLY A 210 -2.01 -3.37 -20.11
C GLY A 210 -1.18 -2.34 -19.33
N PHE A 211 0.09 -2.61 -19.07
CA PHE A 211 0.99 -1.70 -18.39
C PHE A 211 1.11 -0.35 -19.13
N ILE A 212 1.37 -0.37 -20.43
CA ILE A 212 1.48 0.87 -21.24
C ILE A 212 0.15 1.64 -21.23
N ALA A 213 -0.98 0.94 -21.38
CA ALA A 213 -2.30 1.57 -21.31
C ALA A 213 -2.60 2.19 -19.94
N GLY A 214 -2.21 1.53 -18.86
CA GLY A 214 -2.32 2.07 -17.50
C GLY A 214 -1.51 3.35 -17.34
N LEU A 215 -0.25 3.35 -17.77
CA LEU A 215 0.60 4.56 -17.73
C LEU A 215 -0.02 5.72 -18.52
N ALA A 216 -0.54 5.44 -19.71
CA ALA A 216 -1.22 6.45 -20.53
C ALA A 216 -2.47 7.00 -19.81
N GLY A 217 -3.28 6.11 -19.20
CA GLY A 217 -4.45 6.50 -18.41
C GLY A 217 -4.09 7.38 -17.23
N SER A 218 -3.05 7.03 -16.48
CA SER A 218 -2.53 7.86 -15.38
C SER A 218 -2.03 9.21 -15.89
N ALA A 219 -1.25 9.25 -16.97
CA ALA A 219 -0.74 10.50 -17.53
C ALA A 219 -1.85 11.44 -17.99
N VAL A 220 -2.87 10.92 -18.69
CA VAL A 220 -4.05 11.72 -19.07
C VAL A 220 -4.79 12.23 -17.85
N PHE A 221 -4.95 11.40 -16.81
CA PHE A 221 -5.64 11.81 -15.59
C PHE A 221 -4.88 12.94 -14.87
N TRP A 222 -3.55 12.89 -14.82
CA TRP A 222 -2.72 13.93 -14.25
C TRP A 222 -2.85 15.28 -14.98
N CYS A 223 -3.10 15.27 -16.30
CA CYS A 223 -3.42 16.51 -17.02
C CYS A 223 -4.69 17.17 -16.50
N LEU A 224 -5.67 16.41 -15.99
CA LEU A 224 -6.88 17.00 -15.38
C LEU A 224 -6.56 17.70 -14.05
N LEU A 225 -5.50 17.30 -13.33
CA LEU A 225 -5.11 17.93 -12.09
C LEU A 225 -4.60 19.37 -12.30
N THR A 226 -4.14 19.71 -13.52
CA THR A 226 -3.73 21.08 -13.86
C THR A 226 -4.89 22.09 -13.85
N LEU A 227 -6.13 21.61 -13.89
CA LEU A 227 -7.35 22.41 -13.83
C LEU A 227 -7.73 22.83 -12.40
N ILE A 228 -7.05 22.27 -11.39
CA ILE A 228 -7.35 22.55 -9.97
C ILE A 228 -6.74 23.91 -9.60
N PRO A 229 -7.54 24.88 -9.11
CA PRO A 229 -7.04 26.15 -8.63
C PRO A 229 -5.97 25.98 -7.54
N GLY A 230 -4.86 26.70 -7.71
CA GLY A 230 -3.71 26.63 -6.80
C GLY A 230 -2.67 25.58 -7.18
N VAL A 231 -2.93 24.73 -8.17
CA VAL A 231 -1.92 23.84 -8.75
C VAL A 231 -1.21 24.56 -9.90
N ILE A 232 0.10 24.77 -9.73
CA ILE A 232 0.95 25.43 -10.73
C ILE A 232 1.74 24.35 -11.47
N MET A 233 1.15 23.75 -12.49
CA MET A 233 1.75 22.64 -13.24
C MET A 233 1.47 22.79 -14.74
N SER A 234 2.52 22.70 -15.56
CA SER A 234 2.38 22.68 -17.02
C SER A 234 1.93 21.29 -17.51
N ILE A 235 1.31 21.24 -18.70
CA ILE A 235 0.89 19.94 -19.30
C ILE A 235 2.06 18.98 -19.48
N PRO A 236 3.25 19.39 -19.96
CA PRO A 236 4.40 18.46 -20.02
C PRO A 236 4.82 17.91 -18.66
N GLN A 237 4.81 18.74 -17.59
CA GLN A 237 5.06 18.26 -16.22
C GLN A 237 4.00 17.25 -15.78
N ALA A 238 2.72 17.55 -16.02
CA ALA A 238 1.61 16.65 -15.67
C ALA A 238 1.75 15.28 -16.37
N LEU A 239 2.11 15.25 -17.65
CA LEU A 239 2.36 14.01 -18.37
C LEU A 239 3.49 13.20 -17.74
N VAL A 240 4.63 13.85 -17.45
CA VAL A 240 5.78 13.17 -16.82
C VAL A 240 5.41 12.67 -15.44
N PHE A 241 4.76 13.47 -14.61
CA PHE A 241 4.34 13.10 -13.26
C PHE A 241 3.32 11.96 -13.27
N GLY A 242 2.37 11.99 -14.21
CA GLY A 242 1.42 10.92 -14.39
C GLY A 242 2.05 9.60 -14.83
N LEU A 243 3.06 9.63 -15.71
CA LEU A 243 3.83 8.44 -16.09
C LEU A 243 4.60 7.87 -14.90
N ILE A 244 5.28 8.72 -14.13
CA ILE A 244 6.02 8.30 -12.92
C ILE A 244 5.06 7.73 -11.88
N SER A 245 3.96 8.43 -11.60
CA SER A 245 2.92 7.99 -10.66
C SER A 245 2.32 6.64 -11.07
N GLY A 246 1.97 6.48 -12.35
CA GLY A 246 1.46 5.22 -12.89
C GLY A 246 2.47 4.07 -12.75
N LEU A 247 3.76 4.33 -13.04
CA LEU A 247 4.83 3.35 -12.84
C LEU A 247 4.93 2.94 -11.37
N MET A 248 4.90 3.91 -10.44
CA MET A 248 4.95 3.63 -9.00
C MET A 248 3.73 2.85 -8.52
N GLY A 249 2.54 3.09 -9.07
CA GLY A 249 1.35 2.28 -8.79
C GLY A 249 1.55 0.81 -9.17
N VAL A 250 2.06 0.54 -10.38
CA VAL A 250 2.36 -0.84 -10.80
C VAL A 250 3.43 -1.49 -9.95
N LEU A 251 4.47 -0.74 -9.55
CA LEU A 251 5.52 -1.24 -8.67
C LEU A 251 5.00 -1.53 -7.25
N GLY A 252 4.06 -0.73 -6.74
CA GLY A 252 3.39 -0.94 -5.45
C GLY A 252 2.66 -2.27 -5.40
N ASP A 253 1.77 -2.53 -6.38
CA ASP A 253 1.05 -3.80 -6.49
C ASP A 253 2.03 -4.99 -6.68
N LEU A 254 3.08 -4.84 -7.49
CA LEU A 254 4.07 -5.90 -7.65
C LEU A 254 4.86 -6.17 -6.36
N ALA A 255 5.18 -5.12 -5.59
CA ALA A 255 5.87 -5.24 -4.31
C ALA A 255 5.00 -6.00 -3.30
N GLU A 256 3.74 -5.59 -3.15
CA GLU A 256 2.78 -6.26 -2.27
C GLU A 256 2.52 -7.70 -2.71
N SER A 257 2.30 -7.93 -4.00
CA SER A 257 2.15 -9.27 -4.57
C SER A 257 3.36 -10.15 -4.26
N ARG A 258 4.59 -9.62 -4.31
CA ARG A 258 5.81 -10.35 -3.96
C ARG A 258 5.88 -10.66 -2.46
N ILE A 259 5.51 -9.71 -1.59
CA ILE A 259 5.43 -9.92 -0.14
C ILE A 259 4.47 -11.07 0.17
N LYS A 260 3.26 -11.06 -0.41
CA LYS A 260 2.28 -12.15 -0.24
C LYS A 260 2.83 -13.51 -0.66
N ARG A 261 3.48 -13.60 -1.83
CA ARG A 261 4.05 -14.89 -2.32
C ARG A 261 5.17 -15.38 -1.43
N ASN A 262 6.04 -14.51 -0.96
CA ASN A 262 7.12 -14.89 -0.05
C ASN A 262 6.60 -15.44 1.28
N SER A 263 5.49 -14.88 1.77
CA SER A 263 4.86 -15.32 3.03
C SER A 263 3.85 -16.46 2.84
N GLY A 264 3.66 -16.97 1.61
CA GLY A 264 2.75 -18.08 1.31
C GLY A 264 1.28 -17.69 1.22
N PHE A 265 0.96 -16.39 1.23
CA PHE A 265 -0.41 -15.86 1.12
C PHE A 265 -0.78 -15.52 -0.32
N LYS A 266 -2.08 -15.50 -0.59
CA LYS A 266 -2.65 -14.96 -1.83
C LYS A 266 -3.28 -13.60 -1.60
N ASP A 267 -4.01 -13.43 -0.53
CA ASP A 267 -4.71 -12.22 -0.12
C ASP A 267 -4.16 -11.78 1.24
N SER A 268 -4.02 -10.48 1.52
CA SER A 268 -3.38 -9.97 2.74
C SER A 268 -4.22 -10.18 4.00
N GLY A 269 -5.54 -10.29 3.85
CA GLY A 269 -6.46 -10.45 4.95
C GLY A 269 -7.86 -10.86 4.48
N THR A 270 -8.82 -10.78 5.42
CA THR A 270 -10.25 -11.09 5.19
C THR A 270 -11.17 -9.97 5.65
N ILE A 271 -10.63 -8.79 5.94
CA ILE A 271 -11.39 -7.64 6.49
C ILE A 271 -12.46 -7.17 5.50
N MET A 272 -12.17 -7.25 4.20
CA MET A 272 -13.12 -6.90 3.14
C MET A 272 -13.76 -8.15 2.53
N PRO A 273 -14.98 -8.54 2.93
CA PRO A 273 -15.64 -9.73 2.41
C PRO A 273 -15.69 -9.75 0.88
N GLY A 274 -15.14 -10.81 0.29
CA GLY A 274 -15.05 -10.99 -1.16
C GLY A 274 -13.93 -10.20 -1.87
N HIS A 275 -13.23 -9.28 -1.17
CA HIS A 275 -12.15 -8.45 -1.74
C HIS A 275 -10.76 -8.71 -1.13
N GLY A 276 -10.64 -9.55 -0.10
CA GLY A 276 -9.38 -9.79 0.58
C GLY A 276 -9.12 -8.82 1.74
N GLY A 277 -7.89 -8.36 1.90
CA GLY A 277 -7.52 -7.38 2.89
C GLY A 277 -7.64 -5.93 2.41
N LEU A 278 -7.50 -4.99 3.34
CA LEU A 278 -7.40 -3.58 3.03
C LEU A 278 -6.04 -3.25 2.38
N LEU A 279 -4.99 -3.97 2.76
CA LEU A 279 -3.66 -3.86 2.16
C LEU A 279 -3.72 -4.15 0.64
N ASP A 280 -4.49 -5.19 0.22
CA ASP A 280 -4.74 -5.52 -1.20
C ASP A 280 -5.44 -4.40 -1.99
N ARG A 281 -6.00 -3.40 -1.32
CA ARG A 281 -6.71 -2.25 -1.93
C ARG A 281 -5.88 -0.97 -1.94
N CYS A 282 -4.84 -0.92 -1.12
CA CYS A 282 -3.98 0.25 -0.96
C CYS A 282 -2.56 0.04 -1.50
N ASP A 283 -2.25 -1.14 -2.01
CA ASP A 283 -0.91 -1.55 -2.45
C ASP A 283 -0.25 -0.59 -3.46
N SER A 284 -0.98 -0.21 -4.51
CA SER A 284 -0.56 0.79 -5.49
C SER A 284 -0.52 2.20 -4.87
N LEU A 285 -1.46 2.49 -3.95
CA LEU A 285 -1.63 3.82 -3.36
C LEU A 285 -0.43 4.23 -2.51
N PHE A 286 0.22 3.32 -1.79
CA PHE A 286 1.36 3.65 -0.92
C PHE A 286 2.49 4.34 -1.69
N LEU A 287 2.94 3.74 -2.78
CA LEU A 287 4.01 4.34 -3.58
C LEU A 287 3.53 5.57 -4.35
N VAL A 288 2.30 5.57 -4.84
CA VAL A 288 1.73 6.72 -5.54
C VAL A 288 1.59 7.93 -4.61
N ALA A 289 1.14 7.74 -3.37
CA ALA A 289 0.93 8.82 -2.41
C ALA A 289 2.22 9.59 -2.12
N VAL A 290 3.29 8.89 -1.73
CA VAL A 290 4.58 9.53 -1.44
C VAL A 290 5.22 10.10 -2.69
N THR A 291 5.18 9.39 -3.83
CA THR A 291 5.76 9.86 -5.09
C THR A 291 5.05 11.11 -5.58
N SER A 292 3.73 11.14 -5.53
CA SER A 292 2.94 12.31 -5.92
C SER A 292 3.23 13.52 -5.03
N ALA A 293 3.40 13.33 -3.72
CA ALA A 293 3.81 14.41 -2.83
C ALA A 293 5.20 14.95 -3.20
N ILE A 294 6.18 14.07 -3.43
CA ILE A 294 7.54 14.46 -3.85
C ILE A 294 7.50 15.22 -5.19
N LEU A 295 6.73 14.74 -6.16
CA LEU A 295 6.64 15.37 -7.48
C LEU A 295 5.95 16.74 -7.42
N LEU A 296 4.85 16.85 -6.69
CA LEU A 296 4.07 18.08 -6.60
C LEU A 296 4.81 19.17 -5.79
N VAL A 297 5.38 18.82 -4.64
CA VAL A 297 6.16 19.73 -3.80
C VAL A 297 7.51 20.03 -4.44
N GLY A 298 8.28 19.01 -4.80
CA GLY A 298 9.61 19.16 -5.39
C GLY A 298 9.59 19.81 -6.78
N GLY A 299 8.50 19.67 -7.53
CA GLY A 299 8.26 20.36 -8.78
C GLY A 299 7.73 21.77 -8.64
N GLY A 300 7.52 22.28 -7.40
CA GLY A 300 6.96 23.61 -7.14
C GLY A 300 5.51 23.77 -7.61
N CYS A 301 4.76 22.66 -7.73
CA CYS A 301 3.39 22.69 -8.25
C CYS A 301 2.35 23.05 -7.19
N ILE A 302 2.69 22.82 -5.93
CA ILE A 302 1.88 23.16 -4.74
C ILE A 302 2.78 23.78 -3.67
N PRO A 303 2.26 24.66 -2.78
CA PRO A 303 2.99 25.17 -1.64
C PRO A 303 3.30 24.05 -0.63
N TYR A 304 4.37 24.24 0.12
CA TYR A 304 4.76 23.37 1.23
C TYR A 304 5.13 24.22 2.46
#